data_db8f4930e566e040e9f026e160f34f72
#
_entry.id   db8f4930e566e040e9f026e160f34f72
#
_cell.length_a   1.000
_cell.length_b   1.000
_cell.length_c   1.000
_cell.angle_alpha   90.00
_cell.angle_beta   90.00
_cell.angle_gamma   90.00
#
_symmetry.space_group_name_H-M   'P 1'
#
loop_
_entity.id
_entity.type
_entity.pdbx_description
1 polymer ?
#
loop_
_entity_poly.entity_id
_entity_poly.type
_entity_poly.pdbx_seq_one_letter_code
_entity_poly.pdbx_strand_id
1 'polypeptide(L)'
;MTTKLIFLGGGNMAEAIFAGLVNNPQFKIAVIQRNLEKAARLKSIYPNIKVTATLDYTLKHDDILVLAIKPQQAKESCSAIKDKISNCLIVSVMAGLSINSINSWLNNPRIIRSMPNTPSSVGKGITALYAPDTISADEEQIVGQIFTT
;
A
#
# COMPACT_ATOMS: atom_id res chain seq x y z
N MET A 1 -7.06 -7.12 -17.09
CA MET A 1 -7.54 -6.05 -16.20
C MET A 1 -6.42 -5.62 -15.26
N THR A 2 -6.22 -4.33 -15.10
CA THR A 2 -5.10 -3.80 -14.32
C THR A 2 -5.58 -3.29 -12.97
N THR A 3 -4.92 -3.71 -11.90
CA THR A 3 -5.19 -3.23 -10.55
C THR A 3 -4.24 -2.09 -10.22
N LYS A 4 -4.78 -0.99 -9.75
CA LYS A 4 -3.99 0.17 -9.36
C LYS A 4 -3.57 0.02 -7.90
N LEU A 5 -2.26 0.04 -7.65
CA LEU A 5 -1.67 0.00 -6.32
C LEU A 5 -1.10 1.37 -6.00
N ILE A 6 -1.55 1.97 -4.90
CA ILE A 6 -1.05 3.24 -4.44
C ILE A 6 -0.36 3.01 -3.09
N PHE A 7 0.94 3.30 -3.02
CA PHE A 7 1.70 3.18 -1.78
C PHE A 7 1.75 4.53 -1.08
N LEU A 8 1.24 4.59 0.12
CA LEU A 8 1.42 5.75 0.99
C LEU A 8 2.73 5.55 1.74
N GLY A 9 3.76 6.26 1.29
CA GLY A 9 5.12 6.10 1.76
C GLY A 9 5.98 5.31 0.79
N GLY A 10 7.17 5.81 0.51
CA GLY A 10 8.12 5.19 -0.41
C GLY A 10 9.43 4.79 0.26
N GLY A 11 9.36 4.34 1.53
CA GLY A 11 10.53 3.88 2.27
C GLY A 11 10.94 2.46 1.89
N ASN A 12 11.86 1.89 2.68
CA ASN A 12 12.47 0.59 2.37
C ASN A 12 11.45 -0.54 2.24
N MET A 13 10.45 -0.57 3.13
CA MET A 13 9.43 -1.62 3.09
C MET A 13 8.56 -1.51 1.85
N ALA A 14 8.12 -0.29 1.50
CA ALA A 14 7.33 -0.08 0.30
C ALA A 14 8.12 -0.48 -0.94
N GLU A 15 9.36 -0.04 -1.04
CA GLU A 15 10.21 -0.36 -2.19
C GLU A 15 10.45 -1.87 -2.32
N ALA A 16 10.67 -2.56 -1.20
CA ALA A 16 10.84 -4.01 -1.22
C ALA A 16 9.62 -4.72 -1.82
N ILE A 17 8.43 -4.20 -1.55
CA ILE A 17 7.19 -4.76 -2.07
C ILE A 17 7.03 -4.44 -3.55
N PHE A 18 7.07 -3.16 -3.94
CA PHE A 18 6.76 -2.82 -5.32
C PHE A 18 7.87 -3.14 -6.30
N ALA A 19 9.12 -3.29 -5.86
CA ALA A 19 10.21 -3.69 -6.75
C ALA A 19 9.93 -5.03 -7.42
N GLY A 20 9.25 -5.95 -6.74
CA GLY A 20 8.85 -7.23 -7.31
C GLY A 20 7.65 -7.15 -8.25
N LEU A 21 6.98 -6.00 -8.31
CA LEU A 21 5.73 -5.84 -9.04
C LEU A 21 5.82 -4.91 -10.25
N VAL A 22 6.90 -4.14 -10.37
CA VAL A 22 6.99 -3.08 -11.39
C VAL A 22 6.90 -3.60 -12.82
N ASN A 23 7.28 -4.86 -13.04
CA ASN A 23 7.22 -5.48 -14.35
C ASN A 23 6.01 -6.39 -14.52
N ASN A 24 5.14 -6.46 -13.54
CA ASN A 24 3.93 -7.28 -13.60
C ASN A 24 2.80 -6.46 -14.23
N PRO A 25 2.29 -6.85 -15.42
CA PRO A 25 1.26 -6.06 -16.11
C PRO A 25 -0.08 -6.03 -15.39
N GLN A 26 -0.28 -6.89 -14.38
CA GLN A 26 -1.48 -6.90 -13.57
C GLN A 26 -1.60 -5.65 -12.70
N PHE A 27 -0.47 -5.03 -12.34
CA PHE A 27 -0.45 -3.92 -11.39
C PHE A 27 0.09 -2.64 -12.02
N LYS A 28 -0.58 -1.53 -11.72
CA LYS A 28 -0.11 -0.19 -12.04
C LYS A 28 0.23 0.50 -10.73
N ILE A 29 1.48 0.92 -10.57
CA ILE A 29 2.01 1.36 -9.27
C ILE A 29 2.15 2.87 -9.22
N ALA A 30 1.65 3.46 -8.13
CA ALA A 30 1.85 4.85 -7.78
C ALA A 30 2.39 4.92 -6.35
N VAL A 31 3.26 5.87 -6.07
CA VAL A 31 3.88 6.04 -4.75
C VAL A 31 3.69 7.49 -4.31
N ILE A 32 3.24 7.67 -3.09
CA ILE A 32 3.15 8.99 -2.46
C ILE A 32 4.38 9.15 -1.56
N GLN A 33 5.30 10.03 -1.95
CA GLN A 33 6.54 10.27 -1.20
C GLN A 33 6.78 11.75 -1.09
N ARG A 34 6.69 12.28 0.13
CA ARG A 34 6.82 13.72 0.39
C ARG A 34 8.27 14.21 0.36
N ASN A 35 9.23 13.34 0.63
CA ASN A 35 10.64 13.70 0.60
C ASN A 35 11.11 13.80 -0.85
N LEU A 36 11.55 14.99 -1.26
CA LEU A 36 11.90 15.25 -2.66
C LEU A 36 13.10 14.44 -3.14
N GLU A 37 14.10 14.23 -2.29
CA GLU A 37 15.28 13.43 -2.66
C GLU A 37 14.90 11.98 -2.86
N LYS A 38 14.11 11.41 -1.94
CA LYS A 38 13.64 10.02 -2.05
C LYS A 38 12.74 9.84 -3.27
N ALA A 39 11.87 10.81 -3.54
CA ALA A 39 11.00 10.78 -4.71
C ALA A 39 11.81 10.78 -6.00
N ALA A 40 12.83 11.63 -6.08
CA ALA A 40 13.69 11.71 -7.26
C ALA A 40 14.45 10.39 -7.48
N ARG A 41 14.96 9.78 -6.40
CA ARG A 41 15.62 8.49 -6.48
C ARG A 41 14.68 7.41 -7.02
N LEU A 42 13.45 7.34 -6.51
CA LEU A 42 12.47 6.35 -6.97
C LEU A 42 12.12 6.54 -8.44
N LYS A 43 11.94 7.76 -8.89
CA LYS A 43 11.66 8.05 -10.30
C LYS A 43 12.81 7.61 -11.21
N SER A 44 14.05 7.77 -10.74
CA SER A 44 15.23 7.38 -11.50
C SER A 44 15.35 5.87 -11.62
N ILE A 45 15.11 5.13 -10.54
CA ILE A 45 15.24 3.66 -10.52
C ILE A 45 14.04 2.99 -11.19
N TYR A 46 12.83 3.53 -10.99
CA TYR A 46 11.58 2.92 -11.46
C TYR A 46 10.85 3.92 -12.38
N PRO A 47 11.29 4.07 -13.63
CA PRO A 47 10.71 5.10 -14.52
C PRO A 47 9.25 4.86 -14.88
N ASN A 48 8.75 3.63 -14.69
CA ASN A 48 7.37 3.28 -15.02
C ASN A 48 6.37 3.49 -13.89
N ILE A 49 6.81 3.84 -12.69
CA ILE A 49 5.90 4.16 -11.59
C ILE A 49 5.64 5.65 -11.54
N LYS A 50 4.47 6.00 -10.98
CA LYS A 50 4.12 7.39 -10.76
C LYS A 50 4.47 7.76 -9.31
N VAL A 51 5.32 8.77 -9.13
CA VAL A 51 5.71 9.24 -7.80
C VAL A 51 5.22 10.67 -7.63
N THR A 52 4.43 10.93 -6.59
CA THR A 52 3.91 12.26 -6.28
C THR A 52 4.10 12.57 -4.79
N ALA A 53 4.07 13.85 -4.44
CA ALA A 53 4.22 14.28 -3.05
C ALA A 53 2.93 14.10 -2.26
N THR A 54 1.79 14.19 -2.91
CA THR A 54 0.47 14.09 -2.27
C THR A 54 -0.48 13.25 -3.10
N LEU A 55 -1.52 12.74 -2.45
CA LEU A 55 -2.63 12.09 -3.14
C LEU A 55 -3.64 13.16 -3.53
N ASP A 56 -3.74 13.44 -4.83
CA ASP A 56 -4.55 14.53 -5.34
C ASP A 56 -5.79 14.08 -6.13
N TYR A 57 -6.15 12.78 -6.01
CA TYR A 57 -7.36 12.24 -6.65
C TYR A 57 -8.02 11.22 -5.72
N THR A 58 -9.30 10.95 -5.95
CA THR A 58 -10.08 10.01 -5.14
C THR A 58 -9.85 8.59 -5.63
N LEU A 59 -9.53 7.68 -4.71
CA LEU A 59 -9.39 6.26 -5.02
C LEU A 59 -10.76 5.60 -5.13
N LYS A 60 -10.86 4.63 -6.03
CA LYS A 60 -12.09 3.92 -6.33
C LYS A 60 -12.12 2.56 -5.63
N HIS A 61 -13.28 1.90 -5.69
CA HIS A 61 -13.50 0.61 -5.06
C HIS A 61 -12.44 -0.44 -5.44
N ASP A 62 -12.02 -0.46 -6.70
CA ASP A 62 -11.06 -1.46 -7.19
C ASP A 62 -9.61 -1.06 -7.01
N ASP A 63 -9.35 0.13 -6.51
CA ASP A 63 -7.99 0.57 -6.20
C ASP A 63 -7.55 0.01 -4.85
N ILE A 64 -6.25 -0.22 -4.70
CA ILE A 64 -5.67 -0.72 -3.45
C ILE A 64 -4.67 0.31 -2.92
N LEU A 65 -4.89 0.73 -1.68
CA LEU A 65 -3.97 1.62 -0.97
C LEU A 65 -3.14 0.81 0.00
N VAL A 66 -1.82 0.85 -0.17
CA VAL A 66 -0.89 0.18 0.75
C VAL A 66 -0.32 1.22 1.71
N LEU A 67 -0.58 1.03 3.00
CA LEU A 67 -0.07 1.92 4.05
C LEU A 67 1.32 1.43 4.48
N ALA A 68 2.36 2.14 4.03
CA ALA A 68 3.75 1.76 4.26
C ALA A 68 4.55 2.91 4.86
N ILE A 69 3.92 3.68 5.72
CA ILE A 69 4.55 4.78 6.47
C ILE A 69 4.94 4.30 7.86
N LYS A 70 5.73 5.12 8.56
CA LYS A 70 6.10 4.81 9.94
C LYS A 70 4.88 4.90 10.85
N PRO A 71 4.70 3.96 11.80
CA PRO A 71 3.54 3.97 12.68
C PRO A 71 3.33 5.30 13.42
N GLN A 72 4.40 5.99 13.76
CA GLN A 72 4.35 7.28 14.47
C GLN A 72 3.69 8.38 13.62
N GLN A 73 3.71 8.24 12.31
CA GLN A 73 3.15 9.20 11.36
C GLN A 73 1.78 8.79 10.82
N ALA A 74 1.32 7.59 11.19
CA ALA A 74 0.15 6.97 10.56
C ALA A 74 -1.11 7.80 10.74
N LYS A 75 -1.40 8.24 11.96
CA LYS A 75 -2.63 8.98 12.27
C LYS A 75 -2.72 10.27 11.46
N GLU A 76 -1.64 11.04 11.42
CA GLU A 76 -1.60 12.30 10.68
C GLU A 76 -1.73 12.08 9.18
N SER A 77 -0.94 11.15 8.65
CA SER A 77 -0.92 10.88 7.21
C SER A 77 -2.24 10.30 6.73
N CYS A 78 -2.84 9.40 7.50
CA CYS A 78 -4.15 8.83 7.15
C CYS A 78 -5.24 9.89 7.20
N SER A 79 -5.25 10.72 8.23
CA SER A 79 -6.26 11.77 8.38
C SER A 79 -6.22 12.77 7.22
N ALA A 80 -5.04 13.01 6.66
CA ALA A 80 -4.88 13.94 5.54
C ALA A 80 -5.53 13.45 4.25
N ILE A 81 -5.74 12.14 4.09
CA ILE A 81 -6.28 11.56 2.85
C ILE A 81 -7.64 10.88 3.03
N LYS A 82 -8.22 10.92 4.22
CA LYS A 82 -9.44 10.15 4.50
C LYS A 82 -10.60 10.44 3.55
N ASP A 83 -10.69 11.65 3.04
CA ASP A 83 -11.78 12.03 2.14
C ASP A 83 -11.60 11.45 0.73
N LYS A 84 -10.44 10.90 0.43
CA LYS A 84 -10.11 10.38 -0.90
C LYS A 84 -10.04 8.86 -0.97
N ILE A 85 -10.25 8.17 0.17
CA ILE A 85 -10.00 6.72 0.23
C ILE A 85 -11.15 5.96 0.91
N SER A 86 -12.36 6.51 0.90
CA SER A 86 -13.47 5.92 1.62
C SER A 86 -13.95 4.58 1.06
N ASN A 87 -13.67 4.28 -0.19
CA ASN A 87 -14.18 3.09 -0.87
C ASN A 87 -13.13 2.08 -1.32
N CYS A 88 -11.86 2.44 -1.28
CA CYS A 88 -10.80 1.54 -1.77
C CYS A 88 -10.51 0.42 -0.77
N LEU A 89 -9.82 -0.62 -1.24
CA LEU A 89 -9.26 -1.64 -0.35
C LEU A 89 -7.95 -1.13 0.23
N ILE A 90 -7.78 -1.32 1.54
CA ILE A 90 -6.59 -0.85 2.27
C ILE A 90 -5.79 -2.04 2.74
N VAL A 91 -4.47 -1.99 2.49
CA VAL A 91 -3.54 -2.99 2.99
C VAL A 91 -2.53 -2.27 3.88
N SER A 92 -2.44 -2.69 5.14
CA SER A 92 -1.48 -2.10 6.08
C SER A 92 -0.30 -3.02 6.28
N VAL A 93 0.91 -2.50 6.09
CA VAL A 93 2.16 -3.20 6.43
C VAL A 93 2.82 -2.56 7.66
N MET A 94 2.10 -1.68 8.35
CA MET A 94 2.61 -0.99 9.53
C MET A 94 2.57 -1.89 10.75
N ALA A 95 3.69 -1.95 11.49
CA ALA A 95 3.77 -2.73 12.72
C ALA A 95 2.98 -2.07 13.85
N GLY A 96 2.36 -2.89 14.70
CA GLY A 96 1.77 -2.42 15.95
C GLY A 96 0.47 -1.64 15.86
N LEU A 97 -0.13 -1.53 14.68
CA LEU A 97 -1.38 -0.79 14.50
C LEU A 97 -2.51 -1.74 14.13
N SER A 98 -3.59 -1.70 14.92
CA SER A 98 -4.76 -2.54 14.69
C SER A 98 -5.61 -2.02 13.53
N ILE A 99 -6.45 -2.91 12.98
CA ILE A 99 -7.44 -2.52 11.97
C ILE A 99 -8.40 -1.47 12.54
N ASN A 100 -8.78 -1.60 13.81
CA ASN A 100 -9.68 -0.64 14.45
C ASN A 100 -9.07 0.77 14.51
N SER A 101 -7.79 0.87 14.85
CA SER A 101 -7.09 2.16 14.87
C SER A 101 -7.07 2.80 13.49
N ILE A 102 -6.70 2.03 12.48
CA ILE A 102 -6.63 2.52 11.11
C ILE A 102 -8.01 2.94 10.62
N ASN A 103 -9.04 2.12 10.88
CA ASN A 103 -10.41 2.47 10.51
C ASN A 103 -10.89 3.76 11.16
N SER A 104 -10.49 4.00 12.42
CA SER A 104 -10.88 5.23 13.12
C SER A 104 -10.32 6.48 12.43
N TRP A 105 -9.17 6.39 11.78
CA TRP A 105 -8.54 7.51 11.09
C TRP A 105 -9.03 7.68 9.65
N LEU A 106 -9.38 6.57 8.98
CA LEU A 106 -9.71 6.56 7.56
C LEU A 106 -11.21 6.47 7.28
N ASN A 107 -11.99 6.04 8.28
CA ASN A 107 -13.41 5.77 8.11
C ASN A 107 -13.68 4.80 6.95
N ASN A 108 -12.87 3.73 6.90
CA ASN A 108 -12.96 2.71 5.86
C ASN A 108 -12.65 1.35 6.49
N PRO A 109 -13.64 0.44 6.58
CA PRO A 109 -13.46 -0.86 7.22
C PRO A 109 -12.80 -1.93 6.32
N ARG A 110 -12.59 -1.63 5.04
CA ARG A 110 -12.01 -2.59 4.08
C ARG A 110 -10.50 -2.62 4.23
N ILE A 111 -10.01 -3.19 5.34
CA ILE A 111 -8.60 -3.17 5.71
C ILE A 111 -8.09 -4.59 5.90
N ILE A 112 -6.97 -4.91 5.23
CA ILE A 112 -6.21 -6.14 5.43
C ILE A 112 -4.88 -5.75 6.06
N ARG A 113 -4.50 -6.45 7.14
CA ARG A 113 -3.17 -6.32 7.73
C ARG A 113 -2.25 -7.38 7.14
N SER A 114 -1.04 -6.97 6.79
CA SER A 114 -0.02 -7.90 6.36
C SER A 114 1.28 -7.63 7.12
N MET A 115 2.05 -8.69 7.33
CA MET A 115 3.33 -8.62 8.05
C MET A 115 4.40 -9.23 7.14
N PRO A 116 4.82 -8.49 6.10
CA PRO A 116 5.89 -8.99 5.24
C PRO A 116 7.21 -8.98 6.01
N ASN A 117 8.10 -9.91 5.69
CA ASN A 117 9.41 -9.92 6.28
C ASN A 117 10.47 -9.54 5.23
N THR A 118 11.72 -9.39 5.69
CA THR A 118 12.82 -8.91 4.86
C THR A 118 13.00 -9.66 3.54
N PRO A 119 12.89 -11.00 3.48
CA PRO A 119 13.07 -11.70 2.21
C PRO A 119 12.04 -11.39 1.14
N SER A 120 10.98 -10.64 1.44
CA SER A 120 9.98 -10.25 0.43
C SER A 120 10.62 -9.51 -0.75
N SER A 121 11.70 -8.78 -0.50
CA SER A 121 12.40 -8.04 -1.57
C SER A 121 12.99 -8.95 -2.64
N VAL A 122 13.17 -10.23 -2.35
CA VAL A 122 13.69 -11.20 -3.31
C VAL A 122 12.64 -12.28 -3.66
N GLY A 123 11.37 -12.02 -3.35
CA GLY A 123 10.28 -12.92 -3.67
C GLY A 123 10.20 -14.18 -2.80
N LYS A 124 10.93 -14.23 -1.70
CA LYS A 124 10.99 -15.41 -0.82
C LYS A 124 10.49 -15.14 0.59
N GLY A 125 9.92 -13.99 0.83
CA GLY A 125 9.41 -13.63 2.15
C GLY A 125 8.12 -14.36 2.48
N ILE A 126 7.92 -14.64 3.76
CA ILE A 126 6.66 -15.17 4.27
C ILE A 126 5.82 -13.99 4.73
N THR A 127 4.60 -13.90 4.22
CA THR A 127 3.67 -12.83 4.57
C THR A 127 2.45 -13.42 5.27
N ALA A 128 2.20 -12.95 6.49
CA ALA A 128 0.98 -13.27 7.20
C ALA A 128 -0.07 -12.21 6.87
N LEU A 129 -1.26 -12.65 6.48
CA LEU A 129 -2.39 -11.77 6.18
C LEU A 129 -3.46 -11.95 7.24
N TYR A 130 -3.99 -10.85 7.74
CA TYR A 130 -5.19 -10.84 8.57
C TYR A 130 -6.26 -10.01 7.89
N ALA A 131 -7.37 -10.66 7.53
CA ALA A 131 -8.48 -10.02 6.85
C ALA A 131 -9.76 -10.25 7.65
N PRO A 132 -10.53 -9.19 7.95
CA PRO A 132 -11.84 -9.37 8.60
C PRO A 132 -12.84 -10.03 7.65
N ASP A 133 -13.93 -10.54 8.22
CA ASP A 133 -14.98 -11.25 7.46
C ASP A 133 -15.62 -10.39 6.36
N THR A 134 -15.49 -9.07 6.45
CA THR A 134 -16.00 -8.14 5.45
C THR A 134 -15.21 -8.16 4.15
N ILE A 135 -14.04 -8.80 4.13
CA ILE A 135 -13.17 -8.90 2.96
C ILE A 135 -13.49 -10.19 2.20
N SER A 136 -13.69 -10.09 0.89
CA SER A 136 -13.99 -11.25 0.07
C SER A 136 -12.77 -12.12 -0.18
N ALA A 137 -13.01 -13.39 -0.58
CA ALA A 137 -11.93 -14.30 -0.95
C ALA A 137 -11.13 -13.78 -2.15
N ASP A 138 -11.80 -13.13 -3.13
CA ASP A 138 -11.14 -12.55 -4.28
C ASP A 138 -10.22 -11.40 -3.89
N GLU A 139 -10.65 -10.58 -2.95
CA GLU A 139 -9.83 -9.47 -2.44
C GLU A 139 -8.60 -10.00 -1.69
N GLU A 140 -8.76 -11.04 -0.86
CA GLU A 140 -7.63 -11.69 -0.19
C GLU A 140 -6.64 -12.27 -1.20
N GLN A 141 -7.14 -12.87 -2.28
CA GLN A 141 -6.30 -13.47 -3.31
C GLN A 141 -5.46 -12.42 -4.02
N ILE A 142 -6.06 -11.29 -4.40
CA ILE A 142 -5.33 -10.20 -5.05
C ILE A 142 -4.23 -9.66 -4.13
N VAL A 143 -4.55 -9.44 -2.86
CA VAL A 143 -3.57 -8.96 -1.88
C VAL A 143 -2.45 -9.97 -1.68
N GLY A 144 -2.79 -11.26 -1.62
CA GLY A 144 -1.79 -12.33 -1.56
C GLY A 144 -0.79 -12.27 -2.71
N GLN A 145 -1.26 -11.97 -3.92
CA GLN A 145 -0.40 -11.84 -5.09
C GLN A 145 0.60 -10.67 -4.97
N ILE A 146 0.25 -9.62 -4.25
CA ILE A 146 1.16 -8.49 -4.02
C ILE A 146 2.41 -8.94 -3.28
N PHE A 147 2.29 -9.90 -2.38
CA PHE A 147 3.36 -10.33 -1.49
C PHE A 147 4.05 -11.64 -1.89
N THR A 148 3.63 -12.27 -2.96
CA THR A 148 4.19 -13.56 -3.38
C THR A 148 5.14 -13.48 -4.57
N THR A 149 5.48 -12.30 -5.02
CA THR A 149 6.38 -12.09 -6.17
C THR A 149 7.85 -12.10 -5.81
#